data_17fd316433c1d05069591e131cf9f9ac
#
_entry.id   17fd316433c1d05069591e131cf9f9ac
#
_cell.length_a   1.000
_cell.length_b   1.000
_cell.length_c   1.000
_cell.angle_alpha   90.00
_cell.angle_beta   90.00
_cell.angle_gamma   90.00
#
_symmetry.space_group_name_H-M   'P 1'
#
loop_
_entity.id
_entity.type
_entity.pdbx_description
1 polymer ?
#
loop_
_entity_poly.entity_id
_entity_poly.type
_entity_poly.pdbx_seq_one_letter_code
_entity_poly.pdbx_strand_id
1 'polypeptide(L)'
;MRAVRPIAIAATAAAALTALSACTAKSDAKDGDAIQVTAADTTCDTSAKSVPAGQVTLKIENKGSRATEVEIVFPDDRIVSEKENIGPGTKYTLTAEVKAGSYEIACRPGMKGHGVRQKLDVTGSGKSAKRNPALDAAVAGYRQYAQDQADETVPLAETFAKAVQAGDLDAAKKAYAPSRLGWERTEPVAESFGDIDPKVDTRADGLEDGQKWTGWHRLEKSLWQDKKIGAGDKKLAAELVTDLKDWQHRVGKAEITPTSMANGAKELLDEVATGKVTGEEDRYSHTDLVDFKANVEGAQKAYELLKPVAAKNDSALTGELDKQFAALDKLLDKYRPAKDSYDFVSYDKVAKDQRKELSDAVNALAEPLSKLAAAVVK
;
A
#
# COMPACT_ATOMS: atom_id res chain seq x y z
N MET A 1 -44.27 81.38 -28.19
CA MET A 1 -44.00 80.23 -29.08
C MET A 1 -43.91 79.01 -28.20
N ARG A 2 -44.80 78.07 -28.43
CA ARG A 2 -45.09 76.93 -27.50
C ARG A 2 -44.06 75.79 -27.64
N ALA A 3 -43.46 75.44 -26.54
CA ALA A 3 -42.64 74.23 -26.46
C ALA A 3 -43.49 73.01 -26.02
N VAL A 4 -43.44 71.95 -26.81
CA VAL A 4 -44.12 70.72 -26.56
C VAL A 4 -43.12 69.75 -25.88
N ARG A 5 -43.45 69.22 -24.70
CA ARG A 5 -42.71 68.20 -24.00
C ARG A 5 -43.24 66.80 -24.40
N PRO A 6 -42.43 65.85 -24.70
CA PRO A 6 -42.88 64.46 -24.77
C PRO A 6 -42.77 63.75 -23.38
N ILE A 7 -43.80 62.98 -23.09
CA ILE A 7 -43.94 62.09 -21.89
C ILE A 7 -43.12 60.86 -22.13
N ALA A 8 -42.21 60.52 -21.17
CA ALA A 8 -41.49 59.23 -21.13
C ALA A 8 -42.32 58.23 -20.35
N ILE A 9 -42.67 57.12 -20.97
CA ILE A 9 -43.31 55.97 -20.36
C ILE A 9 -42.18 55.06 -19.84
N ALA A 10 -42.10 54.89 -18.51
CA ALA A 10 -41.19 53.93 -17.87
C ALA A 10 -41.83 52.53 -17.89
N ALA A 11 -41.28 51.64 -18.65
CA ALA A 11 -41.61 50.22 -18.60
C ALA A 11 -40.72 49.51 -17.54
N THR A 12 -41.32 49.11 -16.44
CA THR A 12 -40.69 48.26 -15.42
C THR A 12 -40.65 46.82 -15.91
N ALA A 13 -39.48 46.36 -16.29
CA ALA A 13 -39.21 44.95 -16.55
C ALA A 13 -38.85 44.22 -15.21
N ALA A 14 -39.77 43.40 -14.74
CA ALA A 14 -39.51 42.48 -13.63
C ALA A 14 -38.63 41.32 -14.12
N ALA A 15 -37.36 41.32 -13.75
CA ALA A 15 -36.46 40.21 -14.00
C ALA A 15 -36.73 39.10 -12.94
N ALA A 16 -37.40 38.05 -13.37
CA ALA A 16 -37.52 36.82 -12.59
C ALA A 16 -36.14 36.11 -12.59
N LEU A 17 -35.42 36.14 -11.46
CA LEU A 17 -34.25 35.30 -11.21
C LEU A 17 -34.73 33.87 -10.98
N THR A 18 -34.73 33.04 -12.00
CA THR A 18 -34.78 31.58 -11.84
C THR A 18 -33.40 31.11 -11.40
N ALA A 19 -33.26 30.77 -10.11
CA ALA A 19 -32.13 30.06 -9.62
C ALA A 19 -32.11 28.66 -10.27
N LEU A 20 -31.31 28.47 -11.31
CA LEU A 20 -30.95 27.16 -11.80
C LEU A 20 -30.02 26.53 -10.75
N SER A 21 -30.60 25.68 -9.91
CA SER A 21 -29.82 24.67 -9.16
C SER A 21 -29.23 23.73 -10.21
N ALA A 22 -28.04 24.05 -10.70
CA ALA A 22 -27.24 23.12 -11.47
C ALA A 22 -26.78 22.01 -10.52
N CYS A 23 -27.56 20.94 -10.42
CA CYS A 23 -27.01 19.63 -10.04
C CYS A 23 -26.01 19.30 -11.14
N THR A 24 -24.74 19.58 -10.90
CA THR A 24 -23.66 19.04 -11.73
C THR A 24 -23.66 17.53 -11.50
N ALA A 25 -24.37 16.81 -12.35
CA ALA A 25 -24.19 15.37 -12.46
C ALA A 25 -22.71 15.14 -12.77
N LYS A 26 -22.01 14.40 -11.90
CA LYS A 26 -20.64 13.98 -12.19
C LYS A 26 -20.66 13.22 -13.51
N SER A 27 -19.88 13.67 -14.47
CA SER A 27 -19.80 13.05 -15.80
C SER A 27 -19.03 11.75 -15.73
N ASP A 28 -19.38 10.82 -16.61
CA ASP A 28 -18.54 9.63 -16.83
C ASP A 28 -17.21 10.10 -17.45
N ALA A 29 -16.09 9.58 -16.94
CA ALA A 29 -14.79 9.84 -17.53
C ALA A 29 -14.67 9.06 -18.85
N LYS A 30 -14.06 9.67 -19.86
CA LYS A 30 -13.73 8.99 -21.10
C LYS A 30 -12.48 8.12 -20.93
N ASP A 31 -12.29 7.20 -21.85
CA ASP A 31 -11.07 6.36 -21.88
C ASP A 31 -9.82 7.26 -21.90
N GLY A 32 -8.93 7.04 -20.91
CA GLY A 32 -7.72 7.85 -20.71
C GLY A 32 -7.86 9.11 -19.84
N ASP A 33 -9.08 9.50 -19.43
CA ASP A 33 -9.25 10.62 -18.51
C ASP A 33 -8.94 10.20 -17.07
N ALA A 34 -8.06 10.97 -16.40
CA ALA A 34 -7.74 10.73 -15.00
C ALA A 34 -8.89 11.19 -14.08
N ILE A 35 -9.26 10.36 -13.11
CA ILE A 35 -10.19 10.73 -12.03
C ILE A 35 -9.44 11.65 -11.06
N GLN A 36 -9.95 12.87 -10.86
CA GLN A 36 -9.45 13.74 -9.80
C GLN A 36 -10.05 13.27 -8.47
N VAL A 37 -9.20 13.02 -7.49
CA VAL A 37 -9.61 12.64 -6.12
C VAL A 37 -9.11 13.71 -5.16
N THR A 38 -10.04 14.34 -4.45
CA THR A 38 -9.71 15.27 -3.37
C THR A 38 -10.06 14.62 -2.04
N ALA A 39 -9.05 14.23 -1.29
CA ALA A 39 -9.20 13.71 0.06
C ALA A 39 -9.11 14.85 1.08
N ALA A 40 -10.02 14.88 2.04
CA ALA A 40 -9.99 15.80 3.18
C ALA A 40 -10.35 15.05 4.46
N ASP A 41 -10.32 15.71 5.62
CA ASP A 41 -10.52 15.04 6.91
C ASP A 41 -11.90 14.36 7.05
N THR A 42 -12.91 14.81 6.28
CA THR A 42 -14.28 14.29 6.34
C THR A 42 -14.91 14.05 4.96
N THR A 43 -14.19 14.32 3.87
CA THR A 43 -14.71 14.15 2.50
C THR A 43 -13.73 13.44 1.60
N CYS A 44 -14.27 12.74 0.59
CA CYS A 44 -13.55 12.09 -0.48
C CYS A 44 -14.27 12.44 -1.79
N ASP A 45 -13.83 13.50 -2.48
CA ASP A 45 -14.50 13.97 -3.69
C ASP A 45 -13.83 13.40 -4.93
N THR A 46 -14.64 12.82 -5.83
CA THR A 46 -14.17 12.24 -7.09
C THR A 46 -14.79 12.95 -8.29
N SER A 47 -14.03 13.17 -9.36
CA SER A 47 -14.53 13.84 -10.56
C SER A 47 -15.44 12.95 -11.44
N ALA A 48 -15.38 11.63 -11.28
CA ALA A 48 -16.19 10.68 -12.02
C ALA A 48 -16.71 9.57 -11.11
N LYS A 49 -17.88 8.99 -11.48
CA LYS A 49 -18.48 7.83 -10.82
C LYS A 49 -18.45 6.58 -11.70
N SER A 50 -18.10 6.73 -12.96
CA SER A 50 -17.98 5.63 -13.91
C SER A 50 -16.80 5.86 -14.84
N VAL A 51 -16.09 4.78 -15.16
CA VAL A 51 -14.95 4.76 -16.09
C VAL A 51 -14.99 3.47 -16.92
N PRO A 52 -14.36 3.45 -18.10
CA PRO A 52 -14.16 2.20 -18.85
C PRO A 52 -13.21 1.25 -18.08
N ALA A 53 -13.42 -0.07 -18.27
CA ALA A 53 -12.49 -1.08 -17.79
C ALA A 53 -11.12 -0.97 -18.49
N GLY A 54 -10.07 -1.28 -17.78
CA GLY A 54 -8.70 -1.19 -18.24
C GLY A 54 -7.83 -0.39 -17.29
N GLN A 55 -7.00 0.49 -17.84
CA GLN A 55 -6.15 1.36 -17.04
C GLN A 55 -6.94 2.54 -16.48
N VAL A 56 -7.02 2.63 -15.16
CA VAL A 56 -7.62 3.74 -14.42
C VAL A 56 -6.52 4.54 -13.74
N THR A 57 -6.56 5.86 -13.87
CA THR A 57 -5.58 6.76 -13.23
C THR A 57 -6.32 7.67 -12.25
N LEU A 58 -5.92 7.66 -10.99
CA LEU A 58 -6.35 8.62 -9.98
C LEU A 58 -5.29 9.71 -9.82
N LYS A 59 -5.70 10.97 -9.93
CA LYS A 59 -4.90 12.14 -9.52
C LYS A 59 -5.40 12.59 -8.17
N ILE A 60 -4.65 12.26 -7.15
CA ILE A 60 -5.02 12.44 -5.76
C ILE A 60 -4.40 13.74 -5.23
N GLU A 61 -5.18 14.51 -4.48
CA GLU A 61 -4.72 15.66 -3.71
C GLU A 61 -5.26 15.54 -2.28
N ASN A 62 -4.35 15.51 -1.29
CA ASN A 62 -4.75 15.55 0.12
C ASN A 62 -4.89 17.01 0.57
N LYS A 63 -6.13 17.43 0.83
CA LYS A 63 -6.48 18.75 1.41
C LYS A 63 -6.83 18.67 2.90
N GLY A 64 -6.71 17.50 3.49
CA GLY A 64 -6.89 17.29 4.92
C GLY A 64 -5.72 17.79 5.76
N SER A 65 -5.87 17.71 7.07
CA SER A 65 -4.85 18.10 8.05
C SER A 65 -3.92 16.95 8.46
N ARG A 66 -4.25 15.72 8.07
CA ARG A 66 -3.53 14.48 8.41
C ARG A 66 -3.06 13.77 7.15
N ALA A 67 -2.08 12.89 7.28
CA ALA A 67 -1.78 11.93 6.22
C ALA A 67 -3.06 11.12 5.91
N THR A 68 -3.27 10.78 4.66
CA THR A 68 -4.41 9.99 4.19
C THR A 68 -3.94 8.86 3.31
N GLU A 69 -4.73 7.85 3.25
CA GLU A 69 -4.65 6.77 2.28
C GLU A 69 -5.78 6.91 1.28
N VAL A 70 -5.55 6.52 0.03
CA VAL A 70 -6.57 6.46 -1.02
C VAL A 70 -6.50 5.11 -1.71
N GLU A 71 -7.60 4.38 -1.66
CA GLU A 71 -7.74 3.02 -2.16
C GLU A 71 -8.76 2.94 -3.30
N ILE A 72 -8.55 1.98 -4.21
CA ILE A 72 -9.61 1.40 -5.04
C ILE A 72 -9.94 0.05 -4.43
N VAL A 73 -11.15 -0.11 -3.93
CA VAL A 73 -11.58 -1.33 -3.22
C VAL A 73 -12.80 -1.98 -3.86
N PHE A 74 -12.92 -3.28 -3.67
CA PHE A 74 -14.17 -4.00 -3.90
C PHE A 74 -15.20 -3.68 -2.80
N PRO A 75 -16.49 -3.93 -3.03
CA PRO A 75 -17.51 -3.75 -1.99
C PRO A 75 -17.35 -4.65 -0.75
N ASP A 76 -16.48 -5.64 -0.81
CA ASP A 76 -16.14 -6.57 0.29
C ASP A 76 -14.81 -6.22 0.97
N ASP A 77 -14.35 -4.99 0.84
CA ASP A 77 -13.12 -4.42 1.41
C ASP A 77 -11.81 -4.97 0.87
N ARG A 78 -11.82 -5.87 -0.12
CA ARG A 78 -10.58 -6.27 -0.79
C ARG A 78 -10.01 -5.12 -1.60
N ILE A 79 -8.70 -4.94 -1.50
CA ILE A 79 -8.00 -3.83 -2.14
C ILE A 79 -7.55 -4.22 -3.55
N VAL A 80 -7.80 -3.35 -4.52
CA VAL A 80 -7.32 -3.47 -5.90
C VAL A 80 -5.98 -2.78 -6.07
N SER A 81 -5.87 -1.60 -5.53
CA SER A 81 -4.66 -0.78 -5.49
C SER A 81 -4.87 0.40 -4.53
N GLU A 82 -3.83 0.81 -3.89
CA GLU A 82 -3.86 1.87 -2.89
C GLU A 82 -2.63 2.77 -2.96
N LYS A 83 -2.71 3.88 -2.25
CA LYS A 83 -1.57 4.72 -1.91
C LYS A 83 -1.74 5.26 -0.51
N GLU A 84 -0.87 4.81 0.35
CA GLU A 84 -0.74 5.25 1.72
C GLU A 84 0.12 6.51 1.88
N ASN A 85 0.08 7.06 3.08
CA ASN A 85 0.98 8.11 3.56
C ASN A 85 1.01 9.37 2.67
N ILE A 86 -0.13 9.73 2.05
CA ILE A 86 -0.27 10.97 1.29
C ILE A 86 -0.35 12.14 2.30
N GLY A 87 0.75 12.85 2.47
CA GLY A 87 0.84 13.96 3.44
C GLY A 87 -0.09 15.14 3.11
N PRO A 88 -0.45 15.98 4.09
CA PRO A 88 -1.23 17.19 3.87
C PRO A 88 -0.63 18.10 2.78
N GLY A 89 -1.48 18.56 1.85
CA GLY A 89 -1.08 19.44 0.75
C GLY A 89 -0.31 18.75 -0.38
N THR A 90 -0.05 17.45 -0.29
CA THR A 90 0.67 16.71 -1.33
C THR A 90 -0.26 16.13 -2.38
N LYS A 91 0.33 15.78 -3.54
CA LYS A 91 -0.36 15.17 -4.68
C LYS A 91 0.32 13.87 -5.06
N TYR A 92 -0.49 12.93 -5.50
CA TYR A 92 0.00 11.64 -6.00
C TYR A 92 -0.79 11.20 -7.24
N THR A 93 -0.17 10.37 -8.09
CA THR A 93 -0.84 9.74 -9.23
C THR A 93 -0.79 8.24 -9.05
N LEU A 94 -1.95 7.61 -8.82
CA LEU A 94 -2.10 6.16 -8.74
C LEU A 94 -2.65 5.65 -10.06
N THR A 95 -1.97 4.67 -10.66
CA THR A 95 -2.41 4.00 -11.89
C THR A 95 -2.69 2.54 -11.58
N ALA A 96 -3.90 2.07 -11.87
CA ALA A 96 -4.32 0.69 -11.62
C ALA A 96 -5.00 0.08 -12.86
N GLU A 97 -4.80 -1.20 -13.09
CA GLU A 97 -5.58 -1.98 -14.06
C GLU A 97 -6.83 -2.52 -13.34
N VAL A 98 -8.02 -2.11 -13.82
CA VAL A 98 -9.30 -2.45 -13.18
C VAL A 98 -10.23 -3.12 -14.19
N LYS A 99 -10.77 -4.28 -13.82
CA LYS A 99 -11.76 -5.02 -14.62
C LYS A 99 -13.14 -4.36 -14.53
N ALA A 100 -14.06 -4.69 -15.46
CA ALA A 100 -15.46 -4.28 -15.33
C ALA A 100 -16.07 -4.84 -14.04
N GLY A 101 -16.75 -3.98 -13.29
CA GLY A 101 -17.34 -4.31 -11.98
C GLY A 101 -17.70 -3.07 -11.19
N SER A 102 -18.22 -3.29 -9.99
CA SER A 102 -18.49 -2.21 -9.03
C SER A 102 -17.38 -2.15 -8.00
N TYR A 103 -16.90 -0.96 -7.76
CA TYR A 103 -15.80 -0.63 -6.85
C TYR A 103 -16.16 0.59 -6.00
N GLU A 104 -15.29 0.91 -5.08
CA GLU A 104 -15.35 2.16 -4.33
C GLU A 104 -13.95 2.81 -4.32
N ILE A 105 -13.92 4.14 -4.32
CA ILE A 105 -12.72 4.90 -3.98
C ILE A 105 -12.88 5.30 -2.52
N ALA A 106 -11.98 4.83 -1.66
CA ALA A 106 -11.94 5.15 -0.25
C ALA A 106 -10.82 6.14 0.04
N CYS A 107 -11.13 7.20 0.80
CA CYS A 107 -10.13 8.11 1.37
C CYS A 107 -10.13 7.88 2.88
N ARG A 108 -8.98 7.52 3.49
CA ARG A 108 -8.85 7.16 4.92
C ARG A 108 -7.99 8.19 5.65
N PRO A 109 -8.57 9.30 6.14
CA PRO A 109 -7.82 10.33 6.85
C PRO A 109 -7.21 9.79 8.16
N GLY A 110 -5.89 9.90 8.29
CA GLY A 110 -5.14 9.30 9.40
C GLY A 110 -4.92 7.80 9.23
N MET A 111 -5.22 7.23 8.04
CA MET A 111 -5.06 5.81 7.68
C MET A 111 -5.81 4.87 8.66
N LYS A 112 -7.02 5.27 9.08
CA LYS A 112 -7.84 4.52 10.04
C LYS A 112 -9.27 4.37 9.57
N GLY A 113 -9.89 3.25 9.96
CA GLY A 113 -11.29 2.90 9.69
C GLY A 113 -11.56 2.65 8.21
N HIS A 114 -12.84 2.52 7.87
CA HIS A 114 -13.28 2.28 6.48
C HIS A 114 -13.21 3.53 5.58
N GLY A 115 -12.85 4.69 6.13
CA GLY A 115 -12.75 5.94 5.39
C GLY A 115 -14.05 6.49 4.84
N VAL A 116 -13.92 7.53 4.02
CA VAL A 116 -15.05 8.13 3.26
C VAL A 116 -15.03 7.55 1.86
N ARG A 117 -16.14 6.94 1.44
CA ARG A 117 -16.20 6.13 0.22
C ARG A 117 -17.05 6.77 -0.87
N GLN A 118 -16.63 6.62 -2.11
CA GLN A 118 -17.33 7.02 -3.32
C GLN A 118 -17.45 5.83 -4.27
N LYS A 119 -18.66 5.53 -4.74
CA LYS A 119 -18.88 4.46 -5.72
C LYS A 119 -18.16 4.77 -7.03
N LEU A 120 -17.56 3.73 -7.61
CA LEU A 120 -16.93 3.73 -8.92
C LEU A 120 -17.43 2.52 -9.72
N ASP A 121 -18.25 2.76 -10.75
CA ASP A 121 -18.68 1.73 -11.67
C ASP A 121 -17.69 1.66 -12.85
N VAL A 122 -17.03 0.52 -12.99
CA VAL A 122 -16.13 0.24 -14.11
C VAL A 122 -16.92 -0.53 -15.18
N THR A 123 -17.15 0.11 -16.32
CA THR A 123 -18.09 -0.37 -17.34
C THR A 123 -17.41 -0.87 -18.61
N GLY A 124 -18.14 -1.72 -19.35
CA GLY A 124 -17.69 -2.24 -20.65
C GLY A 124 -16.73 -3.41 -20.52
N SER A 125 -16.66 -4.20 -21.60
CA SER A 125 -15.48 -5.00 -21.85
C SER A 125 -14.42 -4.02 -22.30
N GLY A 126 -13.60 -3.51 -21.40
CA GLY A 126 -12.42 -2.77 -21.82
C GLY A 126 -11.80 -3.56 -22.95
N LYS A 127 -11.44 -2.93 -24.05
CA LYS A 127 -10.62 -3.61 -25.06
C LYS A 127 -9.43 -4.11 -24.25
N SER A 128 -9.51 -5.38 -23.88
CA SER A 128 -8.34 -6.13 -23.47
C SER A 128 -7.42 -6.03 -24.68
N ALA A 129 -6.67 -4.94 -24.73
CA ALA A 129 -5.50 -4.91 -25.60
C ALA A 129 -4.84 -6.25 -25.30
N LYS A 130 -4.53 -7.05 -26.34
CA LYS A 130 -3.87 -8.35 -26.12
C LYS A 130 -2.76 -8.10 -25.14
N ARG A 131 -2.96 -8.49 -23.87
CA ARG A 131 -1.97 -8.26 -22.82
C ARG A 131 -0.65 -8.82 -23.34
N ASN A 132 0.41 -8.08 -23.16
CA ASN A 132 1.74 -8.54 -23.51
C ASN A 132 2.02 -9.87 -22.80
N PRO A 133 2.30 -10.99 -23.50
CA PRO A 133 2.54 -12.28 -22.87
C PRO A 133 3.65 -12.24 -21.79
N ALA A 134 4.59 -11.30 -21.90
CA ALA A 134 5.61 -11.10 -20.88
C ALA A 134 5.02 -10.55 -19.57
N LEU A 135 3.95 -9.76 -19.62
CA LEU A 135 3.23 -9.31 -18.42
C LEU A 135 2.43 -10.43 -17.78
N ASP A 136 1.81 -11.30 -18.59
CA ASP A 136 1.11 -12.48 -18.06
C ASP A 136 2.11 -13.42 -17.37
N ALA A 137 3.30 -13.61 -17.94
CA ALA A 137 4.37 -14.39 -17.32
C ALA A 137 4.89 -13.75 -16.03
N ALA A 138 5.01 -12.41 -16.01
CA ALA A 138 5.41 -11.67 -14.79
C ALA A 138 4.39 -11.86 -13.66
N VAL A 139 3.10 -11.72 -13.96
CA VAL A 139 2.02 -11.93 -12.98
C VAL A 139 2.00 -13.38 -12.47
N ALA A 140 2.15 -14.37 -13.37
CA ALA A 140 2.21 -15.76 -12.96
C ALA A 140 3.44 -16.05 -12.06
N GLY A 141 4.60 -15.49 -12.41
CA GLY A 141 5.82 -15.62 -11.63
C GLY A 141 5.73 -14.96 -10.25
N TYR A 142 5.09 -13.79 -10.18
CA TYR A 142 4.90 -13.09 -8.91
C TYR A 142 3.88 -13.81 -8.00
N ARG A 143 2.80 -14.35 -8.58
CA ARG A 143 1.84 -15.19 -7.86
C ARG A 143 2.50 -16.43 -7.26
N GLN A 144 3.37 -17.09 -8.02
CA GLN A 144 4.12 -18.25 -7.52
C GLN A 144 5.07 -17.82 -6.39
N TYR A 145 5.78 -16.70 -6.55
CA TYR A 145 6.64 -16.17 -5.51
C TYR A 145 5.87 -15.86 -4.22
N ALA A 146 4.71 -15.22 -4.31
CA ALA A 146 3.89 -14.93 -3.14
C ALA A 146 3.41 -16.23 -2.44
N GLN A 147 3.04 -17.26 -3.22
CA GLN A 147 2.70 -18.57 -2.66
C GLN A 147 3.89 -19.23 -1.98
N ASP A 148 5.08 -19.21 -2.62
CA ASP A 148 6.30 -19.79 -2.05
C ASP A 148 6.66 -19.09 -0.72
N GLN A 149 6.52 -17.75 -0.65
CA GLN A 149 6.77 -17.00 0.59
C GLN A 149 5.77 -17.37 1.69
N ALA A 150 4.50 -17.57 1.37
CA ALA A 150 3.51 -18.03 2.35
C ALA A 150 3.79 -19.48 2.83
N ASP A 151 4.22 -20.34 1.91
CA ASP A 151 4.58 -21.74 2.22
C ASP A 151 5.83 -21.81 3.12
N GLU A 152 6.76 -20.87 2.99
CA GLU A 152 7.93 -20.73 3.88
C GLU A 152 7.56 -20.09 5.22
N THR A 153 6.66 -19.10 5.26
CA THR A 153 6.27 -18.36 6.47
C THR A 153 5.57 -19.23 7.49
N VAL A 154 4.61 -20.07 7.08
CA VAL A 154 3.79 -20.85 8.01
C VAL A 154 4.63 -21.78 8.90
N PRO A 155 5.59 -22.58 8.40
CA PRO A 155 6.45 -23.40 9.26
C PRO A 155 7.33 -22.59 10.24
N LEU A 156 7.78 -21.40 9.82
CA LEU A 156 8.56 -20.50 10.68
C LEU A 156 7.68 -19.91 11.79
N ALA A 157 6.46 -19.48 11.46
CA ALA A 157 5.49 -19.02 12.43
C ALA A 157 5.05 -20.14 13.39
N GLU A 158 4.91 -21.37 12.92
CA GLU A 158 4.68 -22.53 13.80
C GLU A 158 5.84 -22.77 14.76
N THR A 159 7.08 -22.57 14.32
CA THR A 159 8.27 -22.67 15.16
C THR A 159 8.26 -21.59 16.24
N PHE A 160 7.95 -20.35 15.87
CA PHE A 160 7.75 -19.23 16.79
C PHE A 160 6.64 -19.54 17.80
N ALA A 161 5.47 -19.95 17.32
CA ALA A 161 4.34 -20.28 18.18
C ALA A 161 4.62 -21.45 19.15
N LYS A 162 5.36 -22.48 18.73
CA LYS A 162 5.79 -23.58 19.59
C LYS A 162 6.68 -23.10 20.74
N ALA A 163 7.60 -22.18 20.48
CA ALA A 163 8.44 -21.58 21.52
C ALA A 163 7.59 -20.78 22.53
N VAL A 164 6.63 -19.99 22.05
CA VAL A 164 5.67 -19.26 22.91
C VAL A 164 4.82 -20.25 23.73
N GLN A 165 4.32 -21.33 23.11
CA GLN A 165 3.53 -22.36 23.80
C GLN A 165 4.35 -23.04 24.91
N ALA A 166 5.62 -23.31 24.66
CA ALA A 166 6.53 -23.87 25.65
C ALA A 166 6.86 -22.89 26.80
N GLY A 167 6.64 -21.58 26.59
CA GLY A 167 7.06 -20.52 27.52
C GLY A 167 8.57 -20.27 27.48
N ASP A 168 9.23 -20.70 26.39
CA ASP A 168 10.67 -20.48 26.16
C ASP A 168 10.87 -19.08 25.53
N LEU A 169 11.21 -18.13 26.38
CA LEU A 169 11.36 -16.73 26.00
C LEU A 169 12.50 -16.51 24.98
N ASP A 170 13.62 -17.21 25.16
CA ASP A 170 14.80 -17.02 24.30
C ASP A 170 14.59 -17.67 22.93
N ALA A 171 14.01 -18.87 22.89
CA ALA A 171 13.65 -19.52 21.64
C ALA A 171 12.57 -18.71 20.88
N ALA A 172 11.58 -18.15 21.59
CA ALA A 172 10.55 -17.31 20.97
C ALA A 172 11.15 -16.04 20.36
N LYS A 173 12.02 -15.34 21.09
CA LYS A 173 12.74 -14.17 20.55
C LYS A 173 13.57 -14.49 19.32
N LYS A 174 14.28 -15.60 19.34
CA LYS A 174 15.10 -16.04 18.19
C LYS A 174 14.26 -16.37 16.95
N ALA A 175 13.06 -16.89 17.14
CA ALA A 175 12.17 -17.28 16.04
C ALA A 175 11.29 -16.14 15.52
N TYR A 176 11.21 -14.99 16.20
CA TYR A 176 10.33 -13.88 15.87
C TYR A 176 10.61 -13.31 14.47
N ALA A 177 11.74 -12.65 14.26
CA ALA A 177 12.07 -12.01 12.99
C ALA A 177 12.08 -13.00 11.80
N PRO A 178 12.65 -14.24 11.90
CA PRO A 178 12.53 -15.20 10.81
C PRO A 178 11.09 -15.56 10.43
N SER A 179 10.15 -15.52 11.38
CA SER A 179 8.75 -15.85 11.13
C SER A 179 7.99 -14.78 10.31
N ARG A 180 8.54 -13.57 10.17
CA ARG A 180 7.96 -12.45 9.45
C ARG A 180 8.44 -12.32 7.99
N LEU A 181 9.63 -12.83 7.66
CA LEU A 181 10.34 -12.60 6.41
C LEU A 181 9.49 -12.74 5.14
N GLY A 182 8.72 -13.81 5.00
CA GLY A 182 7.92 -14.05 3.81
C GLY A 182 6.68 -13.15 3.76
N TRP A 183 6.13 -12.79 4.91
CA TRP A 183 5.07 -11.79 5.03
C TRP A 183 5.56 -10.44 4.52
N GLU A 184 6.63 -9.92 5.09
CA GLU A 184 7.24 -8.65 4.72
C GLU A 184 7.60 -8.54 3.22
N ARG A 185 8.03 -9.63 2.61
CA ARG A 185 8.32 -9.68 1.17
C ARG A 185 7.10 -9.57 0.28
N THR A 186 5.92 -9.86 0.80
CA THR A 186 4.68 -10.00 0.03
C THR A 186 3.50 -9.26 0.65
N GLU A 187 3.76 -8.38 1.59
CA GLU A 187 2.78 -7.60 2.36
C GLU A 187 1.70 -6.96 1.48
N PRO A 188 1.99 -6.27 0.34
CA PRO A 188 0.94 -5.69 -0.50
C PRO A 188 -0.03 -6.71 -1.10
N VAL A 189 0.41 -7.99 -1.25
CA VAL A 189 -0.50 -9.07 -1.66
C VAL A 189 -1.37 -9.52 -0.50
N ALA A 190 -0.81 -9.53 0.72
CA ALA A 190 -1.54 -9.89 1.92
C ALA A 190 -2.59 -8.83 2.30
N GLU A 191 -2.23 -7.56 2.26
CA GLU A 191 -3.12 -6.42 2.49
C GLU A 191 -4.29 -6.38 1.51
N SER A 192 -4.07 -6.82 0.25
CA SER A 192 -5.14 -6.87 -0.75
C SER A 192 -6.37 -7.67 -0.33
N PHE A 193 -6.28 -8.51 0.70
CA PHE A 193 -7.43 -9.21 1.29
C PHE A 193 -8.22 -8.37 2.30
N GLY A 194 -7.66 -7.27 2.83
CA GLY A 194 -8.30 -6.31 3.70
C GLY A 194 -8.53 -6.79 5.15
N ASP A 195 -8.55 -8.10 5.40
CA ASP A 195 -8.92 -8.68 6.69
C ASP A 195 -7.81 -9.45 7.42
N ILE A 196 -6.70 -9.75 6.76
CA ILE A 196 -5.61 -10.54 7.33
C ILE A 196 -4.60 -9.67 8.05
N ASP A 197 -4.13 -8.60 7.40
CA ASP A 197 -3.17 -7.66 7.96
C ASP A 197 -3.57 -7.16 9.36
N PRO A 198 -4.81 -6.64 9.58
CA PRO A 198 -5.24 -6.17 10.89
C PRO A 198 -5.18 -7.23 12.01
N LYS A 199 -5.11 -8.51 11.68
CA LYS A 199 -5.04 -9.63 12.65
C LYS A 199 -3.62 -10.02 12.99
N VAL A 200 -2.71 -9.93 12.01
CA VAL A 200 -1.38 -10.53 12.16
C VAL A 200 -0.26 -9.52 12.37
N ASP A 201 -0.43 -8.27 11.87
CA ASP A 201 0.68 -7.32 11.81
C ASP A 201 0.42 -5.92 12.39
N THR A 202 -0.80 -5.62 12.84
CA THR A 202 -1.12 -4.30 13.40
C THR A 202 -0.22 -3.93 14.59
N ARG A 203 0.45 -2.78 14.47
CA ARG A 203 1.22 -2.17 15.56
C ARG A 203 0.31 -1.51 16.61
N ALA A 204 0.85 -1.26 17.80
CA ALA A 204 0.10 -0.67 18.91
C ALA A 204 -0.50 0.71 18.61
N ASP A 205 0.15 1.51 17.78
CA ASP A 205 -0.28 2.85 17.38
C ASP A 205 -1.24 2.84 16.18
N GLY A 206 -1.29 1.72 15.43
CA GLY A 206 -2.25 1.48 14.35
C GLY A 206 -3.63 0.98 14.80
N LEU A 207 -3.77 0.60 16.08
CA LEU A 207 -5.04 0.06 16.59
C LEU A 207 -6.19 1.06 16.47
N GLU A 208 -7.34 0.54 16.06
CA GLU A 208 -8.59 1.27 16.07
C GLU A 208 -9.28 1.18 17.45
N ASP A 209 -10.21 2.10 17.72
CA ASP A 209 -10.96 2.11 18.98
C ASP A 209 -11.76 0.81 19.15
N GLY A 210 -11.43 0.06 20.20
CA GLY A 210 -12.08 -1.22 20.50
C GLY A 210 -11.52 -2.43 19.76
N GLN A 211 -10.54 -2.26 18.86
CA GLN A 211 -9.87 -3.36 18.19
C GLN A 211 -9.07 -4.21 19.19
N LYS A 212 -9.22 -5.53 19.10
CA LYS A 212 -8.38 -6.45 19.86
C LYS A 212 -7.00 -6.51 19.22
N TRP A 213 -5.98 -6.16 19.98
CA TRP A 213 -4.61 -6.28 19.50
C TRP A 213 -4.15 -7.74 19.51
N THR A 214 -3.81 -8.26 18.33
CA THR A 214 -3.34 -9.63 18.07
C THR A 214 -2.05 -9.60 17.23
N GLY A 215 -1.60 -10.72 16.73
CA GLY A 215 -0.50 -10.80 15.78
C GLY A 215 0.89 -10.70 16.38
N TRP A 216 1.85 -10.51 15.48
CA TRP A 216 3.28 -10.51 15.81
C TRP A 216 3.66 -9.41 16.78
N HIS A 217 3.30 -8.15 16.53
CA HIS A 217 3.70 -7.01 17.37
C HIS A 217 3.10 -7.06 18.78
N ARG A 218 1.92 -7.67 18.93
CA ARG A 218 1.37 -7.91 20.26
C ARG A 218 2.21 -8.94 21.05
N LEU A 219 2.67 -9.98 20.38
CA LEU A 219 3.56 -10.98 20.98
C LEU A 219 4.96 -10.41 21.22
N GLU A 220 5.49 -9.64 20.30
CA GLU A 220 6.74 -8.91 20.43
C GLU A 220 6.81 -8.11 21.74
N LYS A 221 5.75 -7.33 22.03
CA LYS A 221 5.66 -6.60 23.29
C LYS A 221 5.81 -7.50 24.50
N SER A 222 5.12 -8.63 24.54
CA SER A 222 5.22 -9.59 25.65
C SER A 222 6.65 -10.15 25.81
N LEU A 223 7.32 -10.43 24.69
CA LEU A 223 8.65 -11.03 24.70
C LEU A 223 9.74 -10.03 25.14
N TRP A 224 9.72 -8.80 24.65
CA TRP A 224 10.83 -7.85 24.90
C TRP A 224 10.53 -6.83 25.97
N GLN A 225 9.31 -6.28 26.01
CA GLN A 225 8.94 -5.27 27.02
C GLN A 225 8.50 -5.94 28.33
N ASP A 226 7.50 -6.83 28.25
CA ASP A 226 6.94 -7.48 29.45
C ASP A 226 7.84 -8.61 29.96
N LYS A 227 8.71 -9.14 29.10
CA LYS A 227 9.68 -10.24 29.36
C LYS A 227 9.02 -11.45 29.99
N LYS A 228 7.79 -11.74 29.56
CA LYS A 228 6.94 -12.79 30.12
C LYS A 228 6.01 -13.35 29.07
N ILE A 229 5.84 -14.68 29.06
CA ILE A 229 4.84 -15.39 28.26
C ILE A 229 3.73 -15.86 29.19
N GLY A 230 2.54 -15.28 29.02
CA GLY A 230 1.33 -15.66 29.78
C GLY A 230 0.41 -16.61 29.00
N ALA A 231 -0.67 -17.04 29.63
CA ALA A 231 -1.68 -17.88 28.97
C ALA A 231 -2.34 -17.18 27.77
N GLY A 232 -2.51 -15.84 27.84
CA GLY A 232 -3.01 -15.03 26.74
C GLY A 232 -2.10 -15.06 25.51
N ASP A 233 -0.79 -14.95 25.73
CA ASP A 233 0.19 -14.95 24.63
C ASP A 233 0.23 -16.31 23.91
N LYS A 234 0.07 -17.41 24.66
CA LYS A 234 -0.03 -18.77 24.08
C LYS A 234 -1.25 -18.90 23.16
N LYS A 235 -2.39 -18.28 23.56
CA LYS A 235 -3.58 -18.25 22.71
C LYS A 235 -3.35 -17.40 21.46
N LEU A 236 -2.78 -16.22 21.61
CA LEU A 236 -2.46 -15.32 20.48
C LEU A 236 -1.49 -15.96 19.48
N ALA A 237 -0.48 -16.69 19.94
CA ALA A 237 0.43 -17.41 19.07
C ALA A 237 -0.27 -18.53 18.26
N ALA A 238 -1.26 -19.19 18.83
CA ALA A 238 -2.08 -20.17 18.09
C ALA A 238 -3.03 -19.49 17.09
N GLU A 239 -3.61 -18.34 17.45
CA GLU A 239 -4.45 -17.51 16.56
C GLU A 239 -3.60 -17.05 15.37
N LEU A 240 -2.40 -16.50 15.59
CA LEU A 240 -1.49 -16.07 14.53
C LEU A 240 -1.21 -17.17 13.50
N VAL A 241 -0.90 -18.38 13.94
CA VAL A 241 -0.68 -19.51 13.00
C VAL A 241 -1.94 -19.85 12.23
N THR A 242 -3.12 -19.73 12.84
CA THR A 242 -4.40 -19.99 12.18
C THR A 242 -4.65 -18.94 11.06
N ASP A 243 -4.44 -17.66 11.37
CA ASP A 243 -4.62 -16.56 10.42
C ASP A 243 -3.61 -16.65 9.26
N LEU A 244 -2.35 -17.00 9.54
CA LEU A 244 -1.34 -17.21 8.51
C LEU A 244 -1.62 -18.42 7.60
N LYS A 245 -2.24 -19.48 8.12
CA LYS A 245 -2.71 -20.60 7.30
C LYS A 245 -3.88 -20.20 6.40
N ASP A 246 -4.78 -19.33 6.87
CA ASP A 246 -5.83 -18.77 6.02
C ASP A 246 -5.22 -17.92 4.90
N TRP A 247 -4.27 -17.04 5.22
CA TRP A 247 -3.51 -16.30 4.21
C TRP A 247 -2.82 -17.22 3.19
N GLN A 248 -2.10 -18.25 3.62
CA GLN A 248 -1.45 -19.23 2.75
C GLN A 248 -2.42 -19.87 1.75
N HIS A 249 -3.64 -20.20 2.19
CA HIS A 249 -4.68 -20.75 1.29
C HIS A 249 -5.24 -19.75 0.29
N ARG A 250 -5.16 -18.46 0.59
CA ARG A 250 -5.75 -17.37 -0.19
C ARG A 250 -4.77 -16.72 -1.15
N VAL A 251 -3.50 -16.60 -0.77
CA VAL A 251 -2.50 -15.79 -1.48
C VAL A 251 -2.35 -16.17 -2.96
N GLY A 252 -2.36 -17.44 -3.30
CA GLY A 252 -2.31 -17.92 -4.69
C GLY A 252 -3.52 -17.54 -5.54
N LYS A 253 -4.62 -17.04 -4.92
CA LYS A 253 -5.86 -16.60 -5.57
C LYS A 253 -6.01 -15.07 -5.59
N ALA A 254 -5.03 -14.32 -5.07
CA ALA A 254 -5.05 -12.86 -5.08
C ALA A 254 -5.19 -12.31 -6.51
N GLU A 255 -5.91 -11.22 -6.64
CA GLU A 255 -6.01 -10.51 -7.93
C GLU A 255 -4.76 -9.68 -8.16
N ILE A 256 -3.78 -10.25 -8.83
CA ILE A 256 -2.52 -9.61 -9.16
C ILE A 256 -2.57 -9.10 -10.60
N THR A 257 -2.16 -7.85 -10.80
CA THR A 257 -2.00 -7.20 -12.10
C THR A 257 -0.57 -6.63 -12.22
N PRO A 258 -0.08 -6.34 -13.44
CA PRO A 258 1.22 -5.68 -13.59
C PRO A 258 1.32 -4.35 -12.84
N THR A 259 0.22 -3.60 -12.77
CA THR A 259 0.18 -2.32 -12.04
C THR A 259 0.15 -2.51 -10.53
N SER A 260 -0.59 -3.51 -10.01
CA SER A 260 -0.55 -3.81 -8.57
C SER A 260 0.82 -4.30 -8.12
N MET A 261 1.53 -5.10 -8.92
CA MET A 261 2.92 -5.47 -8.64
C MET A 261 3.85 -4.24 -8.56
N ALA A 262 3.70 -3.29 -9.50
CA ALA A 262 4.53 -2.10 -9.53
C ALA A 262 4.22 -1.13 -8.38
N ASN A 263 2.94 -0.97 -8.05
CA ASN A 263 2.48 -0.14 -6.93
C ASN A 263 2.91 -0.77 -5.59
N GLY A 264 2.68 -2.07 -5.39
CA GLY A 264 3.10 -2.78 -4.19
C GLY A 264 4.62 -2.74 -3.98
N ALA A 265 5.43 -2.82 -5.04
CA ALA A 265 6.87 -2.61 -4.91
C ALA A 265 7.20 -1.20 -4.38
N LYS A 266 6.42 -0.19 -4.75
CA LYS A 266 6.57 1.17 -4.24
C LYS A 266 6.09 1.29 -2.79
N GLU A 267 4.99 0.64 -2.44
CA GLU A 267 4.40 0.62 -1.10
C GLU A 267 5.37 0.03 -0.08
N LEU A 268 5.96 -1.13 -0.37
CA LEU A 268 7.00 -1.73 0.47
C LEU A 268 8.12 -0.75 0.81
N LEU A 269 8.53 0.10 -0.14
CA LEU A 269 9.57 1.11 0.13
C LEU A 269 9.03 2.34 0.87
N ASP A 270 7.76 2.68 0.70
CA ASP A 270 7.12 3.77 1.44
C ASP A 270 6.98 3.41 2.93
N GLU A 271 6.62 2.17 3.24
CA GLU A 271 6.59 1.68 4.61
C GLU A 271 7.96 1.72 5.26
N VAL A 272 8.98 1.26 4.54
CA VAL A 272 10.37 1.40 5.02
C VAL A 272 10.69 2.86 5.32
N ALA A 273 10.34 3.79 4.42
CA ALA A 273 10.65 5.21 4.56
C ALA A 273 9.92 5.90 5.72
N THR A 274 8.69 5.46 6.03
CA THR A 274 7.82 6.11 7.02
C THR A 274 7.81 5.41 8.39
N GLY A 275 7.92 4.09 8.41
CA GLY A 275 7.85 3.25 9.63
C GLY A 275 9.22 2.68 10.01
N LYS A 276 9.78 1.81 9.18
CA LYS A 276 10.92 0.97 9.55
C LYS A 276 12.23 1.76 9.78
N VAL A 277 12.46 2.83 9.01
CA VAL A 277 13.61 3.74 9.22
C VAL A 277 13.51 4.52 10.53
N THR A 278 12.32 4.72 11.08
CA THR A 278 12.16 5.38 12.39
C THR A 278 12.49 4.43 13.56
N GLY A 279 12.40 3.11 13.35
CA GLY A 279 12.53 2.07 14.38
C GLY A 279 11.22 1.86 15.14
N GLU A 280 10.09 2.17 14.51
CA GLU A 280 8.76 2.00 15.11
C GLU A 280 8.08 0.71 14.68
N GLU A 281 8.60 0.04 13.67
CA GLU A 281 8.08 -1.24 13.21
C GLU A 281 8.26 -2.29 14.31
N ASP A 282 9.47 -2.68 14.55
CA ASP A 282 9.85 -3.63 15.59
C ASP A 282 10.24 -2.89 16.88
N ARG A 283 9.32 -2.09 17.39
CA ARG A 283 9.50 -1.13 18.49
C ARG A 283 10.11 -1.74 19.75
N TYR A 284 9.90 -3.01 20.00
CA TYR A 284 10.34 -3.69 21.22
C TYR A 284 11.54 -4.59 20.99
N SER A 285 11.62 -5.25 19.86
CA SER A 285 12.70 -6.17 19.49
C SER A 285 13.89 -5.46 18.87
N HIS A 286 13.63 -4.36 18.16
CA HIS A 286 14.59 -3.63 17.34
C HIS A 286 15.18 -4.48 16.21
N THR A 287 14.35 -5.35 15.61
CA THR A 287 14.72 -6.19 14.46
C THR A 287 14.37 -5.56 13.12
N ASP A 288 14.00 -4.28 13.09
CA ASP A 288 13.55 -3.49 11.92
C ASP A 288 14.38 -3.70 10.65
N LEU A 289 15.71 -3.91 10.74
CA LEU A 289 16.55 -4.15 9.56
C LEU A 289 16.28 -5.48 8.86
N VAL A 290 15.69 -6.45 9.57
CA VAL A 290 15.27 -7.73 8.97
C VAL A 290 14.07 -7.50 8.08
N ASP A 291 13.07 -6.80 8.58
CA ASP A 291 11.84 -6.46 7.87
C ASP A 291 12.13 -5.49 6.72
N PHE A 292 12.96 -4.48 6.98
CA PHE A 292 13.46 -3.57 5.94
C PHE A 292 14.08 -4.36 4.76
N LYS A 293 14.99 -5.30 5.03
CA LYS A 293 15.62 -6.11 3.97
C LYS A 293 14.60 -6.96 3.23
N ALA A 294 13.63 -7.53 3.93
CA ALA A 294 12.58 -8.34 3.33
C ALA A 294 11.68 -7.50 2.39
N ASN A 295 11.28 -6.29 2.79
CA ASN A 295 10.53 -5.38 1.93
C ASN A 295 11.33 -4.99 0.66
N VAL A 296 12.62 -4.69 0.80
CA VAL A 296 13.48 -4.40 -0.37
C VAL A 296 13.53 -5.60 -1.32
N GLU A 297 13.65 -6.82 -0.80
CA GLU A 297 13.65 -8.05 -1.62
C GLU A 297 12.32 -8.28 -2.33
N GLY A 298 11.20 -8.04 -1.67
CA GLY A 298 9.86 -8.10 -2.26
C GLY A 298 9.68 -7.10 -3.40
N ALA A 299 10.07 -5.84 -3.15
CA ALA A 299 10.04 -4.78 -4.16
C ALA A 299 10.95 -5.11 -5.36
N GLN A 300 12.16 -5.60 -5.11
CA GLN A 300 13.10 -6.02 -6.14
C GLN A 300 12.55 -7.17 -6.98
N LYS A 301 11.92 -8.17 -6.36
CA LYS A 301 11.32 -9.30 -7.06
C LYS A 301 10.21 -8.87 -8.00
N ALA A 302 9.31 -8.00 -7.56
CA ALA A 302 8.26 -7.44 -8.40
C ALA A 302 8.84 -6.67 -9.60
N TYR A 303 9.84 -5.81 -9.33
CA TYR A 303 10.56 -5.08 -10.38
C TYR A 303 11.25 -6.02 -11.38
N GLU A 304 12.01 -7.02 -10.93
CA GLU A 304 12.73 -7.96 -11.80
C GLU A 304 11.80 -8.69 -12.78
N LEU A 305 10.62 -9.09 -12.33
CA LEU A 305 9.61 -9.73 -13.16
C LEU A 305 9.00 -8.77 -14.20
N LEU A 306 8.84 -7.49 -13.86
CA LEU A 306 8.30 -6.46 -14.76
C LEU A 306 9.35 -5.84 -15.68
N LYS A 307 10.64 -5.90 -15.30
CA LYS A 307 11.76 -5.28 -16.01
C LYS A 307 11.82 -5.58 -17.51
N PRO A 308 11.57 -6.82 -18.00
CA PRO A 308 11.62 -7.10 -19.44
C PRO A 308 10.67 -6.26 -20.29
N VAL A 309 9.53 -5.82 -19.72
CA VAL A 309 8.58 -4.93 -20.39
C VAL A 309 8.93 -3.47 -20.12
N ALA A 310 9.18 -3.12 -18.86
CA ALA A 310 9.56 -1.76 -18.50
C ALA A 310 10.78 -1.25 -19.26
N ALA A 311 11.82 -2.09 -19.46
CA ALA A 311 13.04 -1.73 -20.18
C ALA A 311 12.80 -1.43 -21.67
N LYS A 312 11.81 -2.05 -22.30
CA LYS A 312 11.44 -1.74 -23.70
C LYS A 312 10.76 -0.39 -23.82
N ASN A 313 10.02 0.01 -22.80
CA ASN A 313 9.26 1.24 -22.79
C ASN A 313 10.07 2.41 -22.22
N ASP A 314 10.95 2.14 -21.24
CA ASP A 314 11.78 3.14 -20.57
C ASP A 314 13.08 2.49 -20.01
N SER A 315 14.09 2.37 -20.87
CA SER A 315 15.38 1.78 -20.49
C SER A 315 16.18 2.64 -19.51
N ALA A 316 15.95 3.96 -19.51
CA ALA A 316 16.61 4.86 -18.57
C ALA A 316 16.08 4.63 -17.14
N LEU A 317 14.76 4.48 -16.99
CA LEU A 317 14.13 4.15 -15.71
C LEU A 317 14.68 2.83 -15.15
N THR A 318 14.74 1.77 -15.97
CA THR A 318 15.23 0.47 -15.48
C THR A 318 16.72 0.50 -15.13
N GLY A 319 17.54 1.26 -15.86
CA GLY A 319 18.94 1.48 -15.50
C GLY A 319 19.10 2.20 -14.15
N GLU A 320 18.26 3.18 -13.86
CA GLU A 320 18.28 3.87 -12.56
C GLU A 320 17.79 2.95 -11.44
N LEU A 321 16.72 2.17 -11.66
CA LEU A 321 16.22 1.20 -10.68
C LEU A 321 17.29 0.15 -10.33
N ASP A 322 17.97 -0.44 -11.32
CA ASP A 322 19.06 -1.39 -11.08
C ASP A 322 20.16 -0.80 -10.19
N LYS A 323 20.55 0.44 -10.48
CA LYS A 323 21.57 1.15 -9.70
C LYS A 323 21.12 1.41 -8.26
N GLN A 324 19.88 1.85 -8.06
CA GLN A 324 19.38 2.18 -6.72
C GLN A 324 19.16 0.93 -5.87
N PHE A 325 18.62 -0.17 -6.42
CA PHE A 325 18.54 -1.45 -5.70
C PHE A 325 19.93 -1.92 -5.26
N ALA A 326 20.91 -1.94 -6.17
CA ALA A 326 22.28 -2.34 -5.85
C ALA A 326 22.94 -1.43 -4.79
N ALA A 327 22.65 -0.13 -4.81
CA ALA A 327 23.17 0.80 -3.81
C ALA A 327 22.57 0.56 -2.42
N LEU A 328 21.24 0.33 -2.34
CA LEU A 328 20.55 0.07 -1.09
C LEU A 328 20.96 -1.29 -0.49
N ASP A 329 21.06 -2.34 -1.31
CA ASP A 329 21.56 -3.65 -0.87
C ASP A 329 22.97 -3.55 -0.28
N LYS A 330 23.86 -2.86 -0.99
CA LYS A 330 25.22 -2.64 -0.48
C LYS A 330 25.26 -1.84 0.81
N LEU A 331 24.33 -0.93 1.01
CA LEU A 331 24.22 -0.16 2.25
C LEU A 331 23.76 -1.06 3.41
N LEU A 332 22.73 -1.89 3.18
CA LEU A 332 22.23 -2.86 4.18
C LEU A 332 23.29 -3.90 4.57
N ASP A 333 24.15 -4.31 3.63
CA ASP A 333 25.24 -5.23 3.90
C ASP A 333 26.23 -4.75 4.98
N LYS A 334 26.29 -3.43 5.26
CA LYS A 334 27.14 -2.89 6.33
C LYS A 334 26.64 -3.27 7.74
N TYR A 335 25.38 -3.68 7.85
CA TYR A 335 24.71 -3.96 9.13
C TYR A 335 24.54 -5.44 9.44
N ARG A 336 25.14 -6.32 8.64
CA ARG A 336 25.08 -7.78 8.82
C ARG A 336 26.44 -8.44 8.55
N PRO A 337 26.75 -9.59 9.19
CA PRO A 337 28.07 -10.23 9.08
C PRO A 337 28.35 -10.85 7.71
N ALA A 338 27.31 -11.25 6.97
CA ALA A 338 27.40 -11.84 5.63
C ALA A 338 26.15 -11.52 4.81
N LYS A 339 26.29 -11.45 3.46
CA LYS A 339 25.20 -11.08 2.54
C LYS A 339 23.97 -11.98 2.64
N ASP A 340 24.15 -13.25 2.95
CA ASP A 340 23.07 -14.23 3.02
C ASP A 340 22.53 -14.39 4.47
N SER A 341 23.05 -13.60 5.43
CA SER A 341 22.60 -13.62 6.81
C SER A 341 21.51 -12.59 7.04
N TYR A 342 20.51 -12.96 7.84
CA TYR A 342 19.54 -12.06 8.45
C TYR A 342 19.89 -11.69 9.90
N ASP A 343 21.11 -11.98 10.35
CA ASP A 343 21.63 -11.58 11.66
C ASP A 343 22.05 -10.10 11.62
N PHE A 344 21.10 -9.23 11.38
CA PHE A 344 21.35 -7.80 11.40
C PHE A 344 21.68 -7.30 12.81
N VAL A 345 22.44 -6.22 12.88
CA VAL A 345 22.61 -5.49 14.14
C VAL A 345 21.24 -4.97 14.61
N SER A 346 21.05 -4.93 15.93
CA SER A 346 19.82 -4.34 16.50
C SER A 346 19.70 -2.87 16.11
N TYR A 347 18.50 -2.43 15.72
CA TYR A 347 18.28 -1.10 15.16
C TYR A 347 18.57 0.05 16.12
N ASP A 348 18.46 -0.18 17.43
CA ASP A 348 18.84 0.78 18.46
C ASP A 348 20.34 1.14 18.44
N LYS A 349 21.18 0.29 17.81
CA LYS A 349 22.62 0.52 17.62
C LYS A 349 22.94 1.28 16.32
N VAL A 350 21.97 1.46 15.43
CA VAL A 350 22.14 2.25 14.20
C VAL A 350 22.13 3.73 14.56
N ALA A 351 23.23 4.42 14.33
CA ALA A 351 23.37 5.85 14.67
C ALA A 351 22.44 6.73 13.82
N LYS A 352 22.14 7.93 14.31
CA LYS A 352 21.19 8.85 13.65
C LYS A 352 21.60 9.23 12.22
N ASP A 353 22.87 9.45 11.98
CA ASP A 353 23.42 9.73 10.65
C ASP A 353 23.31 8.51 9.72
N GLN A 354 23.51 7.31 10.24
CA GLN A 354 23.33 6.06 9.51
C GLN A 354 21.85 5.81 9.16
N ARG A 355 20.91 6.08 10.08
CA ARG A 355 19.47 6.03 9.80
C ARG A 355 19.08 7.01 8.70
N LYS A 356 19.71 8.21 8.72
CA LYS A 356 19.51 9.16 7.63
C LYS A 356 20.05 8.65 6.30
N GLU A 357 21.24 8.01 6.27
CA GLU A 357 21.79 7.39 5.06
C GLU A 357 20.85 6.32 4.51
N LEU A 358 20.26 5.49 5.37
CA LEU A 358 19.25 4.50 4.99
C LEU A 358 18.00 5.17 4.42
N SER A 359 17.45 6.17 5.09
CA SER A 359 16.29 6.93 4.63
C SER A 359 16.51 7.58 3.27
N ASP A 360 17.66 8.23 3.08
CA ASP A 360 18.02 8.88 1.81
C ASP A 360 18.11 7.83 0.67
N ALA A 361 18.68 6.65 0.93
CA ALA A 361 18.80 5.57 -0.05
C ALA A 361 17.44 4.94 -0.41
N VAL A 362 16.55 4.75 0.56
CA VAL A 362 15.17 4.29 0.32
C VAL A 362 14.42 5.29 -0.56
N ASN A 363 14.47 6.57 -0.21
CA ASN A 363 13.80 7.61 -1.00
C ASN A 363 14.36 7.71 -2.43
N ALA A 364 15.67 7.55 -2.60
CA ALA A 364 16.32 7.54 -3.92
C ALA A 364 15.85 6.36 -4.81
N LEU A 365 15.48 5.22 -4.21
CA LEU A 365 14.89 4.08 -4.92
C LEU A 365 13.38 4.25 -5.11
N ALA A 366 12.66 4.74 -4.12
CA ALA A 366 11.21 4.89 -4.14
C ALA A 366 10.75 5.89 -5.21
N GLU A 367 11.51 6.96 -5.46
CA GLU A 367 11.20 7.95 -6.51
C GLU A 367 11.13 7.35 -7.93
N PRO A 368 12.13 6.62 -8.45
CA PRO A 368 12.01 5.96 -9.75
C PRO A 368 10.97 4.82 -9.73
N LEU A 369 10.78 4.07 -8.63
CA LEU A 369 9.75 3.02 -8.53
C LEU A 369 8.34 3.59 -8.74
N SER A 370 8.06 4.80 -8.32
CA SER A 370 6.76 5.46 -8.56
C SER A 370 6.36 5.56 -10.04
N LYS A 371 7.32 5.42 -10.96
CA LYS A 371 7.13 5.51 -12.41
C LYS A 371 6.95 4.13 -13.07
N LEU A 372 7.17 3.05 -12.31
CA LEU A 372 7.19 1.68 -12.86
C LEU A 372 5.81 1.27 -13.38
N ALA A 373 4.73 1.54 -12.65
CA ALA A 373 3.37 1.21 -13.08
C ALA A 373 3.03 1.84 -14.44
N ALA A 374 3.36 3.12 -14.64
CA ALA A 374 3.18 3.78 -15.93
C ALA A 374 4.10 3.24 -17.04
N ALA A 375 5.30 2.78 -16.69
CA ALA A 375 6.24 2.23 -17.65
C ALA A 375 5.82 0.85 -18.19
N VAL A 376 5.14 0.02 -17.38
CA VAL A 376 4.72 -1.33 -17.81
C VAL A 376 3.45 -1.34 -18.65
N VAL A 377 2.64 -0.27 -18.63
CA VAL A 377 1.36 -0.19 -19.37
C VAL A 377 1.41 0.68 -20.63
N LYS A 378 2.58 1.23 -20.99
CA LYS A 378 2.82 1.96 -22.25
C LYS A 378 2.84 1.00 -23.49
#